data_580248980e84efd80fbd4ecb5a1ce1fc
#
_entry.id   580248980e84efd80fbd4ecb5a1ce1fc
#
_cell.length_a   1.000
_cell.length_b   1.000
_cell.length_c   1.000
_cell.angle_alpha   90.00
_cell.angle_beta   90.00
_cell.angle_gamma   90.00
#
_symmetry.space_group_name_H-M   'P 1'
#
loop_
_entity.id
_entity.type
_entity.pdbx_description
1 polymer ?
#
loop_
_entity_poly.entity_id
_entity_poly.type
_entity_poly.pdbx_seq_one_letter_code
_entity_poly.pdbx_strand_id
1 'polypeptide(L)'
;YLDHTNFHKYVTDLIGIRVFFLYREDWIHFHRYIVSQFENNPEQYVVDRLNDFDENPNHYYIAELPKAYKRPGDSKIYDGSEIAIITDGIYRSLHYIVKYKGYYVEIQGRTLFEEGWSEVDHDIVYKETMDDEMLRDYSGLLNRLSGLADEMSSYFRRLKQEKENIDMHHMK
;
A
#
# COMPACT_ATOMS: atom_id res chain seq x y z
N TYR A 1 22.55 6.62 -18.69
CA TYR A 1 22.53 5.15 -18.80
C TYR A 1 22.55 4.53 -17.42
N LEU A 2 21.66 3.58 -17.15
CA LEU A 2 21.64 2.78 -15.93
C LEU A 2 22.79 1.79 -15.96
N ASP A 3 23.61 1.73 -14.91
CA ASP A 3 24.73 0.82 -14.76
C ASP A 3 24.93 0.38 -13.30
N HIS A 4 25.95 -0.45 -13.06
CA HIS A 4 26.26 -0.99 -11.74
C HIS A 4 26.70 0.05 -10.69
N THR A 5 27.01 1.28 -11.10
CA THR A 5 27.45 2.35 -10.19
C THR A 5 26.31 3.27 -9.77
N ASN A 6 25.22 3.35 -10.56
CA ASN A 6 24.14 4.32 -10.35
C ASN A 6 22.75 3.71 -10.18
N PHE A 7 22.60 2.37 -10.32
CA PHE A 7 21.29 1.72 -10.26
C PHE A 7 20.49 2.05 -8.97
N HIS A 8 21.18 2.21 -7.84
CA HIS A 8 20.56 2.51 -6.55
C HIS A 8 19.87 3.89 -6.51
N LYS A 9 20.21 4.78 -7.45
CA LYS A 9 19.57 6.10 -7.58
C LYS A 9 18.30 6.06 -8.42
N TYR A 10 18.11 5.02 -9.21
CA TYR A 10 16.99 4.91 -10.16
C TYR A 10 15.96 3.86 -9.76
N VAL A 11 16.43 2.73 -9.27
CA VAL A 11 15.56 1.59 -8.99
C VAL A 11 15.00 1.75 -7.58
N THR A 12 13.68 1.89 -7.49
CA THR A 12 12.99 2.19 -6.23
C THR A 12 12.45 0.97 -5.51
N ASP A 13 12.44 -0.17 -6.18
CA ASP A 13 11.86 -1.44 -5.73
C ASP A 13 12.87 -2.58 -5.62
N LEU A 14 14.18 -2.27 -5.62
CA LEU A 14 15.23 -3.26 -5.31
C LEU A 14 15.04 -3.92 -3.96
N ILE A 15 14.54 -3.15 -3.00
CA ILE A 15 14.17 -3.62 -1.68
C ILE A 15 12.68 -3.36 -1.54
N GLY A 16 11.89 -4.42 -1.53
CA GLY A 16 10.46 -4.38 -1.32
C GLY A 16 10.10 -4.89 0.07
N ILE A 17 9.28 -4.14 0.79
CA ILE A 17 8.72 -4.55 2.08
C ILE A 17 7.21 -4.57 1.94
N ARG A 18 6.57 -5.67 2.36
CA ARG A 18 5.11 -5.77 2.44
C ARG A 18 4.67 -5.80 3.89
N VAL A 19 3.67 -4.98 4.22
CA VAL A 19 3.04 -4.91 5.53
C VAL A 19 1.57 -5.29 5.37
N PHE A 20 1.14 -6.28 6.16
CA PHE A 20 -0.21 -6.80 6.07
C PHE A 20 -1.08 -6.31 7.20
N PHE A 21 -2.27 -5.83 6.86
CA PHE A 21 -3.30 -5.43 7.80
C PHE A 21 -4.35 -6.54 7.91
N LEU A 22 -4.88 -6.70 9.11
CA LEU A 22 -6.04 -7.56 9.29
C LEU A 22 -7.34 -6.82 8.90
N TYR A 23 -7.35 -5.50 9.13
CA TYR A 23 -8.48 -4.63 8.82
C TYR A 23 -7.99 -3.46 7.96
N ARG A 24 -8.76 -3.11 6.95
CA ARG A 24 -8.37 -2.02 6.05
C ARG A 24 -8.26 -0.66 6.74
N GLU A 25 -8.99 -0.44 7.84
CA GLU A 25 -8.90 0.80 8.61
C GLU A 25 -7.55 0.97 9.32
N ASP A 26 -6.77 -0.09 9.48
CA ASP A 26 -5.46 -0.04 10.15
C ASP A 26 -4.40 0.70 9.31
N TRP A 27 -4.71 1.02 8.04
CA TRP A 27 -3.85 1.80 7.17
C TRP A 27 -3.39 3.13 7.80
N ILE A 28 -4.26 3.79 8.58
CA ILE A 28 -3.94 5.08 9.19
C ILE A 28 -2.84 4.96 10.26
N HIS A 29 -2.80 3.84 10.98
CA HIS A 29 -1.74 3.57 11.94
C HIS A 29 -0.41 3.33 11.25
N PHE A 30 -0.45 2.59 10.15
CA PHE A 30 0.71 2.36 9.30
C PHE A 30 1.21 3.67 8.68
N HIS A 31 0.32 4.46 8.08
CA HIS A 31 0.67 5.75 7.50
C HIS A 31 1.36 6.66 8.54
N ARG A 32 0.76 6.82 9.71
CA ARG A 32 1.33 7.63 10.79
C ARG A 32 2.69 7.12 11.24
N TYR A 33 2.87 5.80 11.29
CA TYR A 33 4.16 5.21 11.61
C TYR A 33 5.21 5.59 10.57
N ILE A 34 4.94 5.39 9.28
CA ILE A 34 5.89 5.74 8.21
C ILE A 34 6.26 7.23 8.27
N VAL A 35 5.28 8.11 8.34
CA VAL A 35 5.50 9.57 8.41
C VAL A 35 6.26 9.98 9.68
N SER A 36 6.17 9.19 10.76
CA SER A 36 6.95 9.44 11.99
C SER A 36 8.40 8.97 11.92
N GLN A 37 8.73 8.03 11.03
CA GLN A 37 10.07 7.45 10.90
C GLN A 37 10.91 8.09 9.80
N PHE A 38 10.27 8.69 8.81
CA PHE A 38 10.90 9.28 7.64
C PHE A 38 10.51 10.74 7.53
N GLU A 39 11.47 11.61 7.24
CA GLU A 39 11.16 13.00 6.93
C GLU A 39 10.19 13.07 5.75
N ASN A 40 9.08 13.79 5.95
CA ASN A 40 8.07 13.97 4.91
C ASN A 40 8.00 15.46 4.54
N ASN A 41 8.74 15.84 3.51
CA ASN A 41 8.72 17.19 2.98
C ASN A 41 8.31 17.16 1.50
N PRO A 42 7.08 17.56 1.17
CA PRO A 42 6.61 17.56 -0.21
C PRO A 42 7.46 18.39 -1.18
N GLU A 43 8.15 19.42 -0.70
CA GLU A 43 9.06 20.23 -1.52
C GLU A 43 10.34 19.45 -1.90
N GLN A 44 10.64 18.36 -1.21
CA GLN A 44 11.82 17.52 -1.43
C GLN A 44 11.49 16.21 -2.15
N TYR A 45 10.26 16.02 -2.61
CA TYR A 45 9.94 14.85 -3.42
C TYR A 45 10.80 14.83 -4.67
N VAL A 46 11.47 13.71 -4.86
CA VAL A 46 12.45 13.54 -5.94
C VAL A 46 11.74 13.56 -7.28
N VAL A 47 11.94 14.64 -8.03
CA VAL A 47 11.41 14.83 -9.39
C VAL A 47 12.41 14.29 -10.41
N ASP A 48 13.70 14.57 -10.22
CA ASP A 48 14.79 14.04 -11.04
C ASP A 48 15.75 13.22 -10.17
N ARG A 49 15.58 11.91 -10.23
CA ARG A 49 16.32 10.94 -9.40
C ARG A 49 17.84 10.99 -9.58
N LEU A 50 18.32 11.49 -10.72
CA LEU A 50 19.76 11.63 -10.96
C LEU A 50 20.37 12.80 -10.21
N ASN A 51 19.70 13.96 -10.29
CA ASN A 51 20.23 15.19 -9.78
C ASN A 51 19.83 15.44 -8.33
N ASP A 52 18.69 14.86 -7.91
CA ASP A 52 18.09 15.09 -6.59
C ASP A 52 18.44 13.98 -5.58
N PHE A 53 19.22 12.97 -5.99
CA PHE A 53 19.59 11.90 -5.08
C PHE A 53 20.52 12.41 -3.97
N ASP A 54 20.04 12.32 -2.73
CA ASP A 54 20.85 12.67 -1.56
C ASP A 54 21.86 11.56 -1.24
N GLU A 55 23.13 11.83 -1.37
CA GLU A 55 24.23 10.90 -1.09
C GLU A 55 24.42 10.61 0.41
N ASN A 56 23.80 11.37 1.32
CA ASN A 56 23.92 11.13 2.76
C ASN A 56 23.19 9.84 3.17
N PRO A 57 23.89 8.76 3.57
CA PRO A 57 23.24 7.48 3.89
C PRO A 57 22.44 7.54 5.20
N ASN A 58 22.60 8.57 6.00
CA ASN A 58 21.91 8.75 7.29
C ASN A 58 20.72 9.70 7.19
N HIS A 59 20.41 10.20 6.02
CA HIS A 59 19.19 10.99 5.79
C HIS A 59 18.08 10.08 5.31
N TYR A 60 17.02 9.94 6.11
CA TYR A 60 15.88 9.05 5.90
C TYR A 60 14.64 9.88 5.60
N TYR A 61 14.10 9.76 4.41
CA TYR A 61 12.97 10.57 3.95
C TYR A 61 12.04 9.81 3.02
N ILE A 62 10.81 10.32 2.87
CA ILE A 62 9.84 9.88 1.88
C ILE A 62 10.21 10.54 0.55
N ALA A 63 10.57 9.73 -0.43
CA ALA A 63 11.15 10.22 -1.69
C ALA A 63 10.11 10.63 -2.74
N GLU A 64 8.87 10.14 -2.61
CA GLU A 64 7.76 10.46 -3.51
C GLU A 64 6.49 10.64 -2.71
N LEU A 65 5.51 11.37 -3.28
CA LEU A 65 4.18 11.46 -2.71
C LEU A 65 3.60 10.04 -2.52
N PRO A 66 3.26 9.64 -1.29
CA PRO A 66 2.65 8.34 -1.03
C PRO A 66 1.41 8.11 -1.88
N LYS A 67 1.16 6.89 -2.28
CA LYS A 67 0.05 6.52 -3.18
C LYS A 67 -0.89 5.53 -2.50
N ALA A 68 -2.18 5.77 -2.60
CA ALA A 68 -3.21 4.83 -2.22
C ALA A 68 -3.98 4.39 -3.46
N TYR A 69 -3.79 3.14 -3.84
CA TYR A 69 -4.57 2.50 -4.89
C TYR A 69 -5.88 2.00 -4.31
N LYS A 70 -6.99 2.31 -4.95
CA LYS A 70 -8.32 1.83 -4.58
C LYS A 70 -9.18 1.59 -5.82
N ARG A 71 -10.19 0.73 -5.68
CA ARG A 71 -11.15 0.48 -6.75
C ARG A 71 -12.12 1.65 -6.92
N PRO A 72 -12.65 1.87 -8.13
CA PRO A 72 -13.80 2.74 -8.30
C PRO A 72 -14.96 2.29 -7.40
N GLY A 73 -15.56 3.23 -6.68
CA GLY A 73 -16.67 2.95 -5.75
C GLY A 73 -16.28 2.53 -4.34
N ASP A 74 -15.00 2.32 -4.04
CA ASP A 74 -14.55 2.09 -2.67
C ASP A 74 -14.84 3.28 -1.77
N SER A 75 -15.03 2.99 -0.47
CA SER A 75 -15.25 4.01 0.54
C SER A 75 -14.09 5.02 0.59
N LYS A 76 -14.38 6.20 1.11
CA LYS A 76 -13.41 7.30 1.24
C LYS A 76 -12.46 7.11 2.44
N ILE A 77 -11.90 5.92 2.61
CA ILE A 77 -11.09 5.62 3.80
C ILE A 77 -9.76 6.37 3.85
N TYR A 78 -9.24 6.77 2.68
CA TYR A 78 -7.96 7.51 2.56
C TYR A 78 -8.14 9.03 2.49
N ASP A 79 -9.37 9.52 2.52
CA ASP A 79 -9.66 10.94 2.38
C ASP A 79 -9.09 11.74 3.55
N GLY A 80 -8.53 12.91 3.24
CA GLY A 80 -7.96 13.84 4.22
C GLY A 80 -6.52 13.54 4.63
N SER A 81 -5.85 12.61 3.97
CA SER A 81 -4.43 12.30 4.16
C SER A 81 -3.58 12.92 3.06
N GLU A 82 -2.33 13.21 3.35
CA GLU A 82 -1.33 13.65 2.35
C GLU A 82 -0.88 12.44 1.50
N ILE A 83 -1.82 11.84 0.78
CA ILE A 83 -1.64 10.65 -0.05
C ILE A 83 -2.34 10.88 -1.38
N ALA A 84 -1.66 10.59 -2.49
CA ALA A 84 -2.28 10.57 -3.81
C ALA A 84 -3.23 9.38 -3.94
N ILE A 85 -4.50 9.64 -4.22
CA ILE A 85 -5.50 8.58 -4.42
C ILE A 85 -5.55 8.22 -5.90
N ILE A 86 -5.29 6.96 -6.21
CA ILE A 86 -5.30 6.41 -7.56
C ILE A 86 -6.46 5.42 -7.66
N THR A 87 -7.39 5.70 -8.56
CA THR A 87 -8.59 4.88 -8.79
C THR A 87 -8.54 4.18 -10.14
N ASP A 88 -7.35 3.78 -10.56
CA ASP A 88 -7.13 3.07 -11.81
C ASP A 88 -7.05 1.55 -11.54
N GLY A 89 -7.95 0.81 -12.19
CA GLY A 89 -8.00 -0.65 -12.08
C GLY A 89 -8.68 -1.21 -10.83
N ILE A 90 -8.35 -2.45 -10.51
CA ILE A 90 -8.98 -3.26 -9.45
C ILE A 90 -8.06 -3.49 -8.24
N TYR A 91 -6.87 -2.92 -8.27
CA TYR A 91 -5.83 -3.07 -7.27
C TYR A 91 -6.06 -2.20 -6.03
N ARG A 92 -5.73 -2.70 -4.86
CA ARG A 92 -5.73 -1.94 -3.60
C ARG A 92 -4.40 -2.12 -2.88
N SER A 93 -3.73 -1.02 -2.61
CA SER A 93 -2.49 -1.03 -1.85
C SER A 93 -2.09 0.39 -1.46
N LEU A 94 -1.32 0.53 -0.40
CA LEU A 94 -0.58 1.74 -0.07
C LEU A 94 0.86 1.58 -0.50
N HIS A 95 1.42 2.57 -1.18
CA HIS A 95 2.80 2.55 -1.66
C HIS A 95 3.56 3.76 -1.12
N TYR A 96 4.70 3.49 -0.55
CA TYR A 96 5.67 4.48 -0.11
C TYR A 96 7.02 4.15 -0.73
N ILE A 97 7.66 5.15 -1.31
CA ILE A 97 9.08 5.07 -1.65
C ILE A 97 9.83 5.88 -0.62
N VAL A 98 10.68 5.21 0.14
CA VAL A 98 11.49 5.85 1.17
C VAL A 98 12.97 5.67 0.85
N LYS A 99 13.78 6.66 1.24
CA LYS A 99 15.23 6.50 1.23
C LYS A 99 15.70 6.01 2.59
N TYR A 100 16.44 4.92 2.60
CA TYR A 100 17.01 4.32 3.79
C TYR A 100 18.42 3.80 3.52
N LYS A 101 19.41 4.27 4.28
CA LYS A 101 20.82 3.88 4.16
C LYS A 101 21.40 3.97 2.72
N GLY A 102 21.01 5.02 1.99
CA GLY A 102 21.49 5.26 0.65
C GLY A 102 20.80 4.48 -0.47
N TYR A 103 19.71 3.77 -0.17
CA TYR A 103 18.90 3.04 -1.14
C TYR A 103 17.45 3.50 -1.09
N TYR A 104 16.76 3.41 -2.21
CA TYR A 104 15.32 3.47 -2.21
C TYR A 104 14.73 2.11 -1.79
N VAL A 105 13.66 2.18 -1.02
CA VAL A 105 12.91 1.02 -0.52
C VAL A 105 11.44 1.26 -0.82
N GLU A 106 10.81 0.34 -1.51
CA GLU A 106 9.36 0.34 -1.66
C GLU A 106 8.73 -0.33 -0.44
N ILE A 107 7.78 0.35 0.21
CA ILE A 107 7.00 -0.22 1.31
C ILE A 107 5.54 -0.27 0.85
N GLN A 108 4.99 -1.46 0.75
CA GLN A 108 3.60 -1.70 0.37
C GLN A 108 2.79 -2.11 1.60
N GLY A 109 1.63 -1.44 1.79
CA GLY A 109 0.66 -1.80 2.82
C GLY A 109 -0.63 -2.27 2.19
N ARG A 110 -1.12 -3.46 2.57
CA ARG A 110 -2.38 -4.03 2.08
C ARG A 110 -3.01 -4.97 3.09
N THR A 111 -4.27 -5.34 2.90
CA THR A 111 -4.89 -6.35 3.74
C THR A 111 -4.43 -7.76 3.35
N LEU A 112 -4.60 -8.72 4.25
CA LEU A 112 -4.33 -10.12 3.95
C LEU A 112 -5.20 -10.66 2.81
N PHE A 113 -6.43 -10.16 2.67
CA PHE A 113 -7.33 -10.60 1.60
C PHE A 113 -6.89 -10.05 0.25
N GLU A 114 -6.46 -8.79 0.19
CA GLU A 114 -5.92 -8.20 -1.04
C GLU A 114 -4.59 -8.84 -1.43
N GLU A 115 -3.75 -9.18 -0.46
CA GLU A 115 -2.52 -9.92 -0.75
C GLU A 115 -2.80 -11.30 -1.32
N GLY A 116 -3.73 -12.04 -0.72
CA GLY A 116 -4.11 -13.37 -1.22
C GLY A 116 -4.59 -13.34 -2.66
N TRP A 117 -5.44 -12.37 -3.01
CA TRP A 117 -5.84 -12.17 -4.41
C TRP A 117 -4.64 -11.79 -5.29
N SER A 118 -3.84 -10.83 -4.86
CA SER A 118 -2.72 -10.29 -5.64
C SER A 118 -1.66 -11.36 -5.97
N GLU A 119 -1.37 -12.26 -5.05
CA GLU A 119 -0.43 -13.36 -5.29
C GLU A 119 -0.99 -14.37 -6.31
N VAL A 120 -2.28 -14.70 -6.23
CA VAL A 120 -2.94 -15.57 -7.21
C VAL A 120 -2.95 -14.91 -8.59
N ASP A 121 -3.32 -13.63 -8.67
CA ASP A 121 -3.34 -12.86 -9.93
C ASP A 121 -1.94 -12.82 -10.56
N HIS A 122 -0.93 -12.52 -9.76
CA HIS A 122 0.46 -12.46 -10.21
C HIS A 122 0.97 -13.82 -10.70
N ASP A 123 0.60 -14.90 -10.02
CA ASP A 123 1.07 -16.24 -10.39
C ASP A 123 0.39 -16.77 -11.67
N ILE A 124 -0.90 -16.52 -11.83
CA ILE A 124 -1.71 -17.10 -12.91
C ILE A 124 -1.82 -16.14 -14.09
N VAL A 125 -2.20 -14.88 -13.86
CA VAL A 125 -2.54 -13.96 -14.94
C VAL A 125 -1.30 -13.24 -15.48
N TYR A 126 -0.43 -12.81 -14.58
CA TYR A 126 0.73 -12.00 -14.98
C TYR A 126 1.88 -12.82 -15.57
N LYS A 127 2.15 -14.02 -15.03
CA LYS A 127 3.23 -14.89 -15.54
C LYS A 127 2.87 -15.63 -16.82
N GLU A 128 1.62 -16.02 -16.95
CA GLU A 128 1.14 -16.61 -18.16
C GLU A 128 0.81 -15.47 -19.11
N THR A 129 1.67 -15.20 -20.08
CA THR A 129 1.49 -14.22 -21.16
C THR A 129 0.28 -14.53 -22.04
N MET A 130 -0.69 -15.26 -21.53
CA MET A 130 -1.88 -15.67 -22.24
C MET A 130 -2.95 -14.59 -22.11
N ASP A 131 -3.41 -14.17 -23.25
CA ASP A 131 -4.58 -13.31 -23.44
C ASP A 131 -5.87 -14.12 -23.18
N ASP A 132 -5.90 -14.79 -22.00
CA ASP A 132 -7.02 -15.65 -21.61
C ASP A 132 -8.05 -14.81 -20.85
N GLU A 133 -9.13 -14.47 -21.56
CA GLU A 133 -10.25 -13.70 -21.03
C GLU A 133 -10.88 -14.39 -19.80
N MET A 134 -10.95 -15.72 -19.81
CA MET A 134 -11.55 -16.50 -18.72
C MET A 134 -10.71 -16.38 -17.42
N LEU A 135 -9.38 -16.44 -17.52
CA LEU A 135 -8.50 -16.26 -16.35
C LEU A 135 -8.62 -14.85 -15.77
N ARG A 136 -8.73 -13.84 -16.62
CA ARG A 136 -8.96 -12.45 -16.17
C ARG A 136 -10.31 -12.29 -15.48
N ASP A 137 -11.35 -12.91 -16.00
CA ASP A 137 -12.68 -12.89 -15.40
C ASP A 137 -12.69 -13.55 -14.01
N TYR A 138 -12.03 -14.71 -13.87
CA TYR A 138 -11.91 -15.38 -12.58
C TYR A 138 -11.06 -14.59 -11.59
N SER A 139 -9.96 -13.99 -12.02
CA SER A 139 -9.18 -13.09 -11.19
C SER A 139 -10.01 -11.89 -10.74
N GLY A 140 -10.78 -11.27 -11.62
CA GLY A 140 -11.71 -10.19 -11.30
C GLY A 140 -12.80 -10.62 -10.32
N LEU A 141 -13.29 -11.85 -10.40
CA LEU A 141 -14.23 -12.40 -9.42
C LEU A 141 -13.56 -12.59 -8.05
N LEU A 142 -12.39 -13.20 -8.01
CA LEU A 142 -11.62 -13.39 -6.78
C LEU A 142 -11.29 -12.05 -6.12
N ASN A 143 -10.96 -11.03 -6.91
CA ASN A 143 -10.75 -9.67 -6.43
C ASN A 143 -11.99 -9.09 -5.74
N ARG A 144 -13.19 -9.28 -6.29
CA ARG A 144 -14.45 -8.84 -5.66
C ARG A 144 -14.71 -9.57 -4.34
N LEU A 145 -14.45 -10.88 -4.28
CA LEU A 145 -14.58 -11.67 -3.05
C LEU A 145 -13.60 -11.20 -1.97
N SER A 146 -12.35 -10.92 -2.34
CA SER A 146 -11.34 -10.31 -1.46
C SER A 146 -11.85 -8.99 -0.86
N GLY A 147 -12.39 -8.11 -1.68
CA GLY A 147 -12.97 -6.85 -1.21
C GLY A 147 -14.16 -7.01 -0.27
N LEU A 148 -15.04 -7.98 -0.52
CA LEU A 148 -16.15 -8.32 0.38
C LEU A 148 -15.64 -8.88 1.72
N ALA A 149 -14.58 -9.72 1.69
CA ALA A 149 -13.98 -10.24 2.91
C ALA A 149 -13.38 -9.12 3.77
N ASP A 150 -12.73 -8.14 3.15
CA ASP A 150 -12.24 -6.93 3.83
C ASP A 150 -13.37 -6.12 4.49
N GLU A 151 -14.47 -5.91 3.78
CA GLU A 151 -15.62 -5.19 4.30
C GLU A 151 -16.26 -5.92 5.47
N MET A 152 -16.41 -7.22 5.36
CA MET A 152 -16.97 -8.06 6.43
C MET A 152 -16.06 -8.06 7.66
N SER A 153 -14.74 -8.16 7.49
CA SER A 153 -13.77 -8.09 8.59
C SER A 153 -13.88 -6.77 9.36
N SER A 154 -13.95 -5.66 8.65
CA SER A 154 -14.15 -4.33 9.23
C SER A 154 -15.47 -4.19 9.95
N TYR A 155 -16.52 -4.82 9.42
CA TYR A 155 -17.85 -4.84 10.05
C TYR A 155 -17.84 -5.64 11.35
N PHE A 156 -17.26 -6.83 11.37
CA PHE A 156 -17.10 -7.64 12.59
C PHE A 156 -16.31 -6.91 13.68
N ARG A 157 -15.24 -6.21 13.31
CA ARG A 157 -14.46 -5.40 14.26
C ARG A 157 -15.34 -4.34 14.92
N ARG A 158 -16.16 -3.62 14.16
CA ARG A 158 -17.08 -2.60 14.69
C ARG A 158 -18.11 -3.20 15.63
N LEU A 159 -18.75 -4.30 15.23
CA LEU A 159 -19.72 -5.00 16.09
C LEU A 159 -19.10 -5.46 17.41
N LYS A 160 -17.87 -5.98 17.37
CA LYS A 160 -17.14 -6.37 18.58
C LYS A 160 -16.91 -5.18 19.51
N GLN A 161 -16.46 -4.06 18.97
CA GLN A 161 -16.22 -2.82 19.74
C GLN A 161 -17.51 -2.28 20.36
N GLU A 162 -18.63 -2.29 19.62
CA GLU A 162 -19.93 -1.88 20.15
C GLU A 162 -20.39 -2.78 21.29
N LYS A 163 -20.23 -4.10 21.16
CA LYS A 163 -20.56 -5.03 22.22
C LYS A 163 -19.74 -4.79 23.50
N GLU A 164 -18.43 -4.63 23.36
CA GLU A 164 -17.52 -4.33 24.49
C GLU A 164 -17.93 -3.02 25.20
N ASN A 165 -18.34 -2.00 24.45
CA ASN A 165 -18.82 -0.74 25.01
C ASN A 165 -20.13 -0.91 25.80
N ILE A 166 -21.06 -1.71 25.30
CA ILE A 166 -22.34 -2.01 25.99
C ILE A 166 -22.05 -2.75 27.30
N ASP A 167 -21.21 -3.78 27.26
CA ASP A 167 -20.88 -4.58 28.45
C ASP A 167 -20.19 -3.71 29.54
N MET A 168 -19.34 -2.77 29.15
CA MET A 168 -18.74 -1.82 30.09
C MET A 168 -19.75 -0.84 30.71
N HIS A 169 -20.81 -0.48 30.00
CA HIS A 169 -21.86 0.39 30.53
C HIS A 169 -22.78 -0.32 31.53
N HIS A 170 -22.95 -1.64 31.36
CA HIS A 170 -23.76 -2.46 32.26
C HIS A 170 -23.02 -2.87 33.55
N MET A 171 -21.70 -2.71 33.61
CA MET A 171 -20.89 -2.99 34.81
C MET A 171 -20.66 -1.77 35.72
N LYS A 172 -21.19 -0.61 35.37
CA LYS A 172 -21.20 0.60 36.20
C LYS A 172 -22.57 0.83 36.83
#